data_50bd0f5f2bc33e74b3b8b61537bda6a7
#
_entry.id   50bd0f5f2bc33e74b3b8b61537bda6a7
#
_cell.length_a   1.000
_cell.length_b   1.000
_cell.length_c   1.000
_cell.angle_alpha   90.00
_cell.angle_beta   90.00
_cell.angle_gamma   90.00
#
_symmetry.space_group_name_H-M   'P 1'
#
loop_
_entity.id
_entity.type
_entity.pdbx_description
1 polymer ?
#
loop_
_entity_poly.entity_id
_entity_poly.type
_entity_poly.pdbx_seq_one_letter_code
_entity_poly.pdbx_strand_id
1 'polypeptide(L)'
;MVGAGHAARLARHDMTETAEDIAAAIERVVAARADGATVCPSEVARLLAGGDARWRALMPAVRAAAAGLARAGRLSVTRGGIEVDAMSPGGPIRLGRPLLQ
;
A
#
# COMPACT_ATOMS: atom_id res chain seq x y z
N MET A 1 -27.87 6.59 -8.90
CA MET A 1 -27.07 5.54 -8.38
C MET A 1 -25.66 5.94 -8.16
N VAL A 2 -25.03 6.47 -9.18
CA VAL A 2 -23.65 6.91 -9.03
C VAL A 2 -23.49 7.91 -7.92
N GLY A 3 -24.41 8.86 -7.86
CA GLY A 3 -24.35 9.87 -6.81
C GLY A 3 -24.44 9.29 -5.43
N ALA A 4 -25.33 8.33 -5.24
CA ALA A 4 -25.49 7.70 -3.95
C ALA A 4 -24.25 6.93 -3.54
N GLY A 5 -23.65 6.20 -4.50
CA GLY A 5 -22.43 5.47 -4.21
C GLY A 5 -21.29 6.41 -3.87
N HIS A 6 -21.22 7.51 -4.58
CA HIS A 6 -20.20 8.51 -4.33
C HIS A 6 -20.34 9.11 -2.93
N ALA A 7 -21.55 9.43 -2.56
CA ALA A 7 -21.80 10.01 -1.24
C ALA A 7 -21.42 9.02 -0.13
N ALA A 8 -21.74 7.76 -0.32
CA ALA A 8 -21.41 6.75 0.67
C ALA A 8 -19.89 6.61 0.81
N ARG A 9 -19.19 6.69 -0.30
CA ARG A 9 -17.74 6.60 -0.27
C ARG A 9 -17.13 7.78 0.47
N LEU A 10 -17.65 8.98 0.25
CA LEU A 10 -17.14 10.15 0.96
C LEU A 10 -17.36 10.03 2.45
N ALA A 11 -18.53 9.54 2.84
CA ALA A 11 -18.85 9.39 4.25
C ALA A 11 -17.88 8.42 4.92
N ARG A 12 -17.56 7.32 4.23
CA ARG A 12 -16.65 6.33 4.80
C ARG A 12 -15.20 6.75 4.72
N HIS A 13 -14.90 7.68 3.83
CA HIS A 13 -13.54 8.14 3.65
C HIS A 13 -12.92 8.63 4.95
N ASP A 14 -13.71 9.32 5.78
CA ASP A 14 -13.20 9.85 7.03
C ASP A 14 -12.95 8.76 8.06
N MET A 15 -13.46 7.57 7.85
CA MET A 15 -13.43 6.52 8.84
C MET A 15 -12.45 5.42 8.50
N THR A 16 -12.46 4.97 7.27
CA THR A 16 -11.69 3.80 6.90
C THR A 16 -11.32 3.84 5.44
N GLU A 17 -10.07 3.51 5.15
CA GLU A 17 -9.63 3.32 3.79
C GLU A 17 -10.00 1.92 3.35
N THR A 18 -10.52 1.78 2.14
CA THR A 18 -10.81 0.47 1.60
C THR A 18 -9.52 -0.17 1.10
N ALA A 19 -9.55 -1.50 0.92
CA ALA A 19 -8.40 -2.21 0.39
C ALA A 19 -8.01 -1.67 -0.98
N GLU A 20 -9.01 -1.29 -1.79
CA GLU A 20 -8.73 -0.75 -3.11
C GLU A 20 -8.07 0.62 -3.05
N ASP A 21 -8.50 1.45 -2.09
CA ASP A 21 -7.90 2.76 -1.90
C ASP A 21 -6.44 2.61 -1.49
N ILE A 22 -6.17 1.66 -0.62
CA ILE A 22 -4.82 1.42 -0.14
C ILE A 22 -3.94 0.91 -1.27
N ALA A 23 -4.45 -0.04 -2.06
CA ALA A 23 -3.69 -0.56 -3.20
C ALA A 23 -3.36 0.56 -4.19
N ALA A 24 -4.33 1.42 -4.48
CA ALA A 24 -4.09 2.54 -5.39
C ALA A 24 -3.04 3.49 -4.84
N ALA A 25 -3.07 3.73 -3.53
CA ALA A 25 -2.08 4.61 -2.91
C ALA A 25 -0.68 4.01 -3.01
N ILE A 26 -0.56 2.70 -2.78
CA ILE A 26 0.73 2.03 -2.91
C ILE A 26 1.27 2.23 -4.32
N GLU A 27 0.45 1.95 -5.31
CA GLU A 27 0.90 2.05 -6.70
C GLU A 27 1.30 3.48 -7.05
N ARG A 28 0.57 4.45 -6.55
CA ARG A 28 0.88 5.86 -6.82
C ARG A 28 2.21 6.27 -6.20
N VAL A 29 2.44 5.87 -4.96
CA VAL A 29 3.67 6.22 -4.26
C VAL A 29 4.87 5.57 -4.95
N VAL A 30 4.74 4.30 -5.30
CA VAL A 30 5.83 3.58 -5.97
C VAL A 30 6.11 4.18 -7.34
N ALA A 31 5.06 4.52 -8.09
CA ALA A 31 5.23 5.07 -9.43
C ALA A 31 5.91 6.44 -9.41
N ALA A 32 5.77 7.17 -8.31
CA ALA A 32 6.37 8.49 -8.19
C ALA A 32 7.86 8.44 -7.86
N ARG A 33 8.38 7.26 -7.50
CA ARG A 33 9.80 7.12 -7.20
C ARG A 33 10.59 6.84 -8.47
N ALA A 34 11.90 7.09 -8.40
CA ALA A 34 12.79 6.77 -9.52
C ALA A 34 12.83 5.26 -9.74
N ASP A 35 13.22 4.87 -10.95
CA ASP A 35 13.36 3.46 -11.27
C ASP A 35 14.31 2.79 -10.28
N GLY A 36 13.91 1.64 -9.77
CA GLY A 36 14.72 0.90 -8.82
C GLY A 36 14.60 1.35 -7.38
N ALA A 37 13.96 2.49 -7.14
CA ALA A 37 13.76 2.95 -5.77
C ALA A 37 12.61 2.19 -5.13
N THR A 38 12.68 2.05 -3.81
CA THR A 38 11.64 1.35 -3.06
C THR A 38 11.10 2.26 -1.96
N VAL A 39 9.96 1.89 -1.42
CA VAL A 39 9.37 2.64 -0.33
C VAL A 39 9.04 1.71 0.82
N CYS A 40 9.03 2.26 2.02
CA CYS A 40 8.62 1.51 3.20
C CYS A 40 7.10 1.52 3.29
N PRO A 41 6.47 0.43 3.69
CA PRO A 41 5.01 0.42 3.86
C PRO A 41 4.53 1.52 4.79
N SER A 42 5.33 1.92 5.77
CA SER A 42 4.94 2.99 6.69
C SER A 42 4.80 4.33 5.97
N GLU A 43 5.52 4.54 4.88
CA GLU A 43 5.35 5.76 4.10
C GLU A 43 3.94 5.84 3.53
N VAL A 44 3.45 4.72 3.02
CA VAL A 44 2.09 4.67 2.49
C VAL A 44 1.08 4.87 3.61
N ALA A 45 1.30 4.20 4.74
CA ALA A 45 0.38 4.31 5.87
C ALA A 45 0.31 5.74 6.39
N ARG A 46 1.45 6.41 6.48
CA ARG A 46 1.47 7.80 6.95
C ARG A 46 0.77 8.74 5.99
N LEU A 47 0.96 8.51 4.70
CA LEU A 47 0.28 9.31 3.70
C LEU A 47 -1.23 9.17 3.80
N LEU A 48 -1.71 7.94 3.96
CA LEU A 48 -3.14 7.69 4.09
C LEU A 48 -3.71 8.29 5.36
N ALA A 49 -2.93 8.29 6.43
CA ALA A 49 -3.37 8.85 7.71
C ALA A 49 -3.32 10.36 7.75
N GLY A 50 -2.71 10.99 6.75
CA GLY A 50 -2.66 12.45 6.68
C GLY A 50 -1.90 13.10 7.81
N GLY A 51 -0.86 12.43 8.32
CA GLY A 51 -0.07 12.96 9.42
C GLY A 51 -0.58 12.58 10.80
N ASP A 52 -1.68 11.86 10.85
CA ASP A 52 -2.26 11.38 12.09
C ASP A 52 -1.46 10.19 12.61
N ALA A 53 -1.38 10.05 13.93
CA ALA A 53 -0.66 8.94 14.54
C ALA A 53 -1.29 7.58 14.25
N ARG A 54 -2.48 7.55 13.66
CA ARG A 54 -3.17 6.31 13.33
C ARG A 54 -2.48 5.49 12.24
N TRP A 55 -1.42 6.00 11.65
CA TRP A 55 -0.75 5.29 10.58
C TRP A 55 -0.33 3.87 10.99
N ARG A 56 0.01 3.69 12.27
CA ARG A 56 0.42 2.35 12.73
C ARG A 56 -0.72 1.35 12.62
N ALA A 57 -1.94 1.80 12.86
CA ALA A 57 -3.10 0.94 12.76
C ALA A 57 -3.39 0.52 11.32
N LEU A 58 -2.90 1.30 10.35
CA LEU A 58 -3.09 0.99 8.93
C LEU A 58 -2.08 -0.01 8.39
N MET A 59 -1.00 -0.27 9.13
CA MET A 59 0.06 -1.14 8.63
C MET A 59 -0.41 -2.52 8.22
N PRO A 60 -1.24 -3.21 9.01
CA PRO A 60 -1.69 -4.54 8.56
C PRO A 60 -2.44 -4.48 7.23
N ALA A 61 -3.28 -3.46 7.04
CA ALA A 61 -4.04 -3.32 5.80
C ALA A 61 -3.12 -2.98 4.63
N VAL A 62 -2.11 -2.13 4.87
CA VAL A 62 -1.14 -1.80 3.83
C VAL A 62 -0.38 -3.06 3.41
N ARG A 63 0.04 -3.88 4.37
CA ARG A 63 0.75 -5.10 4.04
C ARG A 63 -0.12 -6.09 3.27
N ALA A 64 -1.38 -6.21 3.67
CA ALA A 64 -2.30 -7.09 2.97
C ALA A 64 -2.53 -6.63 1.53
N ALA A 65 -2.68 -5.32 1.33
CA ALA A 65 -2.85 -4.78 -0.01
C ALA A 65 -1.59 -5.02 -0.85
N ALA A 66 -0.42 -4.84 -0.24
CA ALA A 66 0.84 -5.09 -0.93
C ALA A 66 0.95 -6.55 -1.36
N ALA A 67 0.55 -7.46 -0.49
CA ALA A 67 0.58 -8.89 -0.83
C ALA A 67 -0.33 -9.19 -2.02
N GLY A 68 -1.50 -8.58 -2.07
CA GLY A 68 -2.41 -8.75 -3.19
C GLY A 68 -1.83 -8.23 -4.49
N LEU A 69 -1.23 -7.05 -4.45
CA LEU A 69 -0.59 -6.48 -5.63
C LEU A 69 0.58 -7.32 -6.10
N ALA A 70 1.36 -7.86 -5.17
CA ALA A 70 2.49 -8.71 -5.54
C ALA A 70 2.02 -9.99 -6.21
N ARG A 71 0.95 -10.59 -5.69
CA ARG A 71 0.40 -11.79 -6.32
C ARG A 71 -0.12 -11.50 -7.72
N ALA A 72 -0.59 -10.30 -7.96
CA ALA A 72 -1.07 -9.89 -9.26
C ALA A 72 0.06 -9.46 -10.20
N GLY A 73 1.31 -9.49 -9.74
CA GLY A 73 2.45 -9.09 -10.56
C GLY A 73 2.58 -7.59 -10.71
N ARG A 74 1.95 -6.82 -9.86
CA ARG A 74 1.93 -5.35 -9.97
C ARG A 74 2.83 -4.66 -8.98
N LEU A 75 3.52 -5.41 -8.14
CA LEU A 75 4.37 -4.85 -7.10
C LEU A 75 5.44 -5.86 -6.75
N SER A 76 6.63 -5.37 -6.40
CA SER A 76 7.64 -6.23 -5.80
C SER A 76 7.69 -5.94 -4.30
N VAL A 77 7.88 -6.98 -3.51
CA VAL A 77 8.05 -6.87 -2.06
C VAL A 77 9.34 -7.58 -1.72
N THR A 78 10.26 -6.86 -1.07
CA THR A 78 11.56 -7.43 -0.78
C THR A 78 11.94 -7.17 0.67
N ARG A 79 12.86 -7.98 1.17
CA ARG A 79 13.49 -7.80 2.47
C ARG A 79 14.97 -8.07 2.27
N GLY A 80 15.79 -7.02 2.49
CA GLY A 80 17.21 -7.16 2.24
C GLY A 80 17.50 -7.50 0.78
N GLY A 81 16.69 -7.01 -0.13
CA GLY A 81 16.87 -7.23 -1.55
C GLY A 81 16.31 -8.54 -2.07
N ILE A 82 15.74 -9.38 -1.21
CA ILE A 82 15.22 -10.68 -1.58
C ILE A 82 13.70 -10.65 -1.56
N GLU A 83 13.09 -11.16 -2.61
CA GLU A 83 11.63 -11.19 -2.71
C GLU A 83 11.02 -12.02 -1.59
N VAL A 84 10.03 -11.45 -0.90
CA VAL A 84 9.35 -12.12 0.20
C VAL A 84 7.86 -11.83 0.12
N ASP A 85 7.09 -12.61 0.86
CA ASP A 85 5.66 -12.34 1.03
C ASP A 85 5.51 -11.16 1.97
N ALA A 86 4.66 -10.21 1.61
CA ALA A 86 4.45 -9.01 2.42
C ALA A 86 3.91 -9.34 3.82
N MET A 87 3.25 -10.48 3.95
CA MET A 87 2.68 -10.88 5.23
C MET A 87 3.63 -11.73 6.06
N SER A 88 4.82 -12.07 5.52
CA SER A 88 5.76 -12.91 6.27
C SER A 88 6.35 -12.15 7.44
N PRO A 89 6.57 -12.83 8.56
CA PRO A 89 7.20 -12.18 9.72
C PRO A 89 8.67 -11.94 9.45
N GLY A 90 9.24 -11.02 10.20
CA GLY A 90 10.66 -10.69 10.06
C GLY A 90 10.84 -9.20 10.10
N GLY A 91 11.94 -8.73 9.54
CA GLY A 91 12.27 -7.31 9.55
C GLY A 91 11.46 -6.51 8.55
N PRO A 92 11.83 -5.24 8.37
CA PRO A 92 11.12 -4.35 7.46
C PRO A 92 11.15 -4.85 6.03
N ILE A 93 10.08 -4.57 5.30
CA ILE A 93 10.01 -4.88 3.87
C ILE A 93 10.04 -3.60 3.07
N ARG A 94 10.34 -3.74 1.77
CA ARG A 94 10.36 -2.62 0.84
C ARG A 94 9.42 -2.91 -0.30
N LEU A 95 8.73 -1.88 -0.77
CA LEU A 95 7.79 -1.99 -1.88
C LEU A 95 8.37 -1.28 -3.08
N GLY A 96 8.31 -1.91 -4.24
CA GLY A 96 8.87 -1.36 -5.44
C GLY A 96 8.07 -1.75 -6.67
N ARG A 97 8.53 -1.27 -7.82
CA ARG A 97 7.90 -1.64 -9.08
C ARG A 97 8.05 -3.13 -9.32
N PRO A 98 7.16 -3.71 -10.11
CA PRO A 98 7.28 -5.14 -10.40
C PRO A 98 8.65 -5.44 -10.98
N LEU A 99 9.22 -6.56 -10.56
CA LEU A 99 10.48 -7.01 -11.11
C LEU A 99 10.24 -7.60 -12.50
N LEU A 100 11.09 -7.21 -13.43
CA LEU A 100 10.93 -7.68 -14.81
C LEU A 100 11.49 -9.08 -14.95
N GLN A 101 10.84 -9.84 -15.82
CA GLN A 101 11.25 -11.21 -16.12
C GLN A 101 12.14 -11.28 -17.32
#